data_b8da3a71501fa5ad2000761df1d8307b
#
_entry.id   b8da3a71501fa5ad2000761df1d8307b
#
_cell.length_a   1.000
_cell.length_b   1.000
_cell.length_c   1.000
_cell.angle_alpha   90.00
_cell.angle_beta   90.00
_cell.angle_gamma   90.00
#
_symmetry.space_group_name_H-M   'P 1'
#
loop_
_entity.id
_entity.type
_entity.pdbx_description
1 polymer ?
#
loop_
_entity_poly.entity_id
_entity_poly.type
_entity_poly.pdbx_seq_one_letter_code
_entity_poly.pdbx_strand_id
1 'polypeptide(L)'
;MPLSPAAHDPAGTGSVSGRSPQGAEPPSGRTEAEPAAGDPAGAGWVSGRSPQGAERATAAPSDPAHRSAPEETPRCTPGPTDAEPTPTEPAADEPAEPTPAEPAAGGPATGRRGRAALLTAALTAALLLLALLSAGIGAYHIPTADVLASVQHHLGLGGAPLDRVGESVLWNVRLPRVVLALLVGASLGCAGALMQGVFGNPLAEPGVIGISAGAAVGAVAAIGLGLSFFGNWTITVCAFTAGLITVSAVYLLSRNGGRTEVVTLILTGIAVNAFAGALIGLFVFFADSGQVNQITFWQLGSLAQATWPKVLAVLPCALAGLLVAPFYARRLDLLSLGEGPARHLGIDVERLRRALILVVALLTAAAVAVAGVITFIGLLVPHLLRMANGPGHRFLVPGSALAGAVVLVAGDLAARTLAQPAELPLGVLTALIGSPFFFWLLRRTRRKQGGWA
;
A
#
# COMPACT_ATOMS: atom_id res chain seq x y z
N MET A 1 21.35 -67.18 22.65
CA MET A 1 22.46 -68.15 22.66
C MET A 1 23.50 -67.70 21.69
N PRO A 2 24.75 -67.87 22.03
CA PRO A 2 25.71 -66.80 22.24
C PRO A 2 26.89 -66.92 21.25
N LEU A 3 27.68 -65.80 21.14
CA LEU A 3 29.14 -65.86 21.39
C LEU A 3 29.80 -64.52 20.94
N SER A 4 30.19 -63.75 21.89
CA SER A 4 31.44 -62.97 21.89
C SER A 4 32.55 -63.90 22.32
N PRO A 5 33.90 -63.67 22.16
CA PRO A 5 34.61 -62.50 22.57
C PRO A 5 35.97 -62.15 21.89
N ALA A 6 36.65 -61.20 22.47
CA ALA A 6 38.10 -60.88 22.66
C ALA A 6 38.71 -59.85 21.73
N ALA A 7 39.02 -58.64 22.14
CA ALA A 7 40.08 -58.11 22.98
C ALA A 7 41.51 -58.36 22.47
N HIS A 8 42.15 -57.23 22.06
CA HIS A 8 43.59 -57.01 22.28
C HIS A 8 43.95 -55.52 22.11
N ASP A 9 44.26 -54.90 23.24
CA ASP A 9 45.21 -53.78 23.38
C ASP A 9 46.59 -54.41 23.68
N PRO A 10 47.73 -53.81 23.37
CA PRO A 10 48.28 -52.81 24.28
C PRO A 10 49.22 -51.75 23.70
N ALA A 11 49.22 -50.58 24.37
CA ALA A 11 50.33 -49.76 24.82
C ALA A 11 51.52 -49.42 23.88
N GLY A 12 51.79 -48.11 23.74
CA GLY A 12 53.04 -47.53 23.24
C GLY A 12 53.18 -46.09 23.69
N THR A 13 53.76 -45.90 24.83
CA THR A 13 54.24 -44.66 25.47
C THR A 13 55.22 -43.88 24.61
N GLY A 14 55.11 -42.54 24.59
CA GLY A 14 56.10 -41.64 23.98
C GLY A 14 55.87 -40.20 24.37
N SER A 15 56.30 -39.82 25.57
CA SER A 15 56.46 -38.44 26.03
C SER A 15 57.59 -37.75 25.31
N VAL A 16 57.42 -36.55 24.75
CA VAL A 16 58.50 -35.56 24.59
C VAL A 16 57.93 -34.17 24.88
N SER A 17 58.49 -33.64 25.96
CA SER A 17 58.45 -32.27 26.44
C SER A 17 59.13 -31.31 25.46
N GLY A 18 58.69 -30.05 25.40
CA GLY A 18 59.59 -28.99 24.96
C GLY A 18 58.97 -27.68 24.51
N ARG A 19 58.92 -26.78 25.45
CA ARG A 19 59.20 -25.35 25.31
C ARG A 19 58.27 -24.43 24.53
N SER A 20 57.58 -23.58 25.27
CA SER A 20 57.22 -22.22 24.92
C SER A 20 58.44 -21.34 24.67
N PRO A 21 58.38 -20.33 23.87
CA PRO A 21 59.02 -19.08 24.18
C PRO A 21 58.02 -17.93 24.38
N GLN A 22 58.22 -17.27 25.48
CA GLN A 22 57.67 -15.96 25.84
C GLN A 22 58.32 -14.86 25.00
N GLY A 23 57.53 -13.76 24.78
CA GLY A 23 58.05 -12.42 24.89
C GLY A 23 58.38 -11.71 23.60
N ALA A 24 57.52 -10.72 23.27
CA ALA A 24 57.99 -9.42 22.77
C ALA A 24 56.86 -8.39 22.96
N GLU A 25 57.12 -7.48 23.90
CA GLU A 25 56.41 -6.22 24.12
C GLU A 25 56.70 -5.23 22.99
N PRO A 26 55.79 -4.24 22.75
CA PRO A 26 55.99 -3.18 21.76
C PRO A 26 56.74 -1.99 22.37
N PRO A 27 57.48 -1.20 21.56
CA PRO A 27 58.16 0.01 22.06
C PRO A 27 57.19 1.19 22.10
N SER A 28 57.19 1.87 23.24
CA SER A 28 56.70 3.21 23.49
C SER A 28 57.55 4.25 22.76
N GLY A 29 56.91 5.21 22.14
CA GLY A 29 57.56 6.40 21.59
C GLY A 29 56.61 7.58 21.61
N ARG A 30 56.71 8.39 22.67
CA ARG A 30 56.16 9.75 22.75
C ARG A 30 56.77 10.63 21.67
N THR A 31 55.97 11.54 21.10
CA THR A 31 56.37 12.95 21.01
C THR A 31 55.11 13.83 20.92
N GLU A 32 55.06 14.74 21.87
CA GLU A 32 54.18 15.89 21.97
C GLU A 32 54.49 16.90 20.85
N ALA A 33 53.44 17.57 20.34
CA ALA A 33 53.52 18.98 19.93
C ALA A 33 52.11 19.52 19.70
N GLU A 34 51.60 20.29 20.60
CA GLU A 34 50.69 21.43 20.46
C GLU A 34 51.56 22.70 20.40
N PRO A 35 51.11 23.92 20.09
CA PRO A 35 49.86 24.39 19.48
C PRO A 35 50.10 25.43 18.35
N ALA A 36 49.05 25.83 17.63
CA ALA A 36 48.98 27.20 17.16
C ALA A 36 47.53 27.61 16.81
N ALA A 37 47.14 28.62 17.49
CA ALA A 37 45.92 29.41 17.35
C ALA A 37 45.81 30.10 15.99
N GLY A 38 44.56 30.32 15.53
CA GLY A 38 44.26 31.19 14.38
C GLY A 38 42.76 31.24 14.11
N ASP A 39 42.08 31.99 14.94
CA ASP A 39 40.83 32.71 14.55
C ASP A 39 41.29 34.06 13.95
N PRO A 40 40.63 34.76 13.03
CA PRO A 40 39.31 35.29 13.26
C PRO A 40 38.46 35.56 12.00
N ALA A 41 37.21 35.95 12.28
CA ALA A 41 36.34 36.87 11.59
C ALA A 41 35.61 36.29 10.33
N GLY A 42 34.36 36.44 10.17
CA GLY A 42 33.35 37.33 10.70
C GLY A 42 32.27 37.48 9.60
N ALA A 43 31.05 37.45 9.99
CA ALA A 43 29.90 38.03 9.31
C ALA A 43 28.67 37.26 9.85
N GLY A 44 27.83 37.80 10.65
CA GLY A 44 27.15 39.06 10.56
C GLY A 44 25.67 38.71 10.74
N TRP A 45 25.26 38.48 12.01
CA TRP A 45 23.83 38.37 12.35
C TRP A 45 23.23 39.75 12.46
N VAL A 46 22.31 40.09 11.59
CA VAL A 46 21.48 41.27 11.69
C VAL A 46 20.21 40.94 12.44
N SER A 47 20.18 41.34 13.68
CA SER A 47 18.98 41.39 14.53
C SER A 47 18.16 42.63 14.10
N GLY A 48 16.95 42.40 13.59
CA GLY A 48 15.95 43.45 13.35
C GLY A 48 14.95 43.49 14.50
N ARG A 49 14.97 44.57 15.20
CA ARG A 49 14.17 44.94 16.36
C ARG A 49 12.68 44.99 16.07
N SER A 50 11.91 44.54 17.06
CA SER A 50 10.53 45.01 17.29
C SER A 50 10.51 46.50 17.70
N PRO A 51 9.44 47.22 17.45
CA PRO A 51 9.03 48.31 18.30
C PRO A 51 7.76 47.99 19.07
N GLN A 52 7.87 48.06 20.38
CA GLN A 52 6.76 48.33 21.31
C GLN A 52 6.26 49.74 21.12
N GLY A 53 4.97 49.92 21.22
CA GLY A 53 4.33 51.19 21.38
C GLY A 53 2.99 50.96 22.07
N ALA A 54 3.00 51.21 23.35
CA ALA A 54 1.83 51.27 24.20
C ALA A 54 1.01 52.51 23.91
N GLU A 55 -0.30 52.44 24.06
CA GLU A 55 -1.01 53.42 24.90
C GLU A 55 -2.44 52.97 25.23
N ARG A 56 -2.76 53.20 26.47
CA ARG A 56 -4.02 53.06 27.21
C ARG A 56 -5.07 54.09 26.77
N ALA A 57 -6.35 53.69 26.90
CA ALA A 57 -7.40 54.47 27.61
C ALA A 57 -8.70 53.66 27.53
N THR A 58 -9.13 53.10 28.58
CA THR A 58 -10.11 53.46 29.61
C THR A 58 -11.50 53.84 29.10
N ALA A 59 -12.47 53.12 29.65
CA ALA A 59 -13.81 53.51 30.07
C ALA A 59 -15.01 52.94 29.32
N ALA A 60 -15.66 52.00 29.97
CA ALA A 60 -17.10 51.74 29.89
C ALA A 60 -17.83 52.85 30.74
N PRO A 61 -19.12 52.86 30.93
CA PRO A 61 -20.28 52.18 30.38
C PRO A 61 -21.47 53.11 30.09
N SER A 62 -22.52 52.64 29.46
CA SER A 62 -23.93 52.95 29.85
C SER A 62 -24.95 52.44 28.82
N ASP A 63 -25.73 51.52 29.27
CA ASP A 63 -27.13 51.26 28.93
C ASP A 63 -27.98 52.43 29.54
N PRO A 64 -29.28 52.68 29.26
CA PRO A 64 -30.30 51.85 28.63
C PRO A 64 -31.39 52.59 27.81
N ALA A 65 -32.33 51.85 27.33
CA ALA A 65 -33.76 52.09 27.31
C ALA A 65 -34.49 52.65 26.09
N HIS A 66 -35.44 51.85 25.69
CA HIS A 66 -36.83 52.20 25.30
C HIS A 66 -37.08 53.00 23.99
N ARG A 67 -37.78 52.36 23.05
CA ARG A 67 -39.23 52.59 22.82
C ARG A 67 -39.76 51.79 21.64
N SER A 68 -40.71 50.91 21.99
CA SER A 68 -42.10 50.72 21.48
C SER A 68 -42.44 51.14 20.04
N ALA A 69 -42.94 50.17 19.33
CA ALA A 69 -43.97 50.02 18.30
C ALA A 69 -44.77 51.26 17.89
N PRO A 70 -45.51 51.26 16.74
CA PRO A 70 -46.57 50.27 16.50
C PRO A 70 -46.78 49.78 15.05
N GLU A 71 -47.51 48.69 14.97
CA GLU A 71 -48.39 48.19 13.95
C GLU A 71 -49.08 49.26 13.09
N GLU A 72 -49.09 49.07 11.77
CA GLU A 72 -50.25 49.48 10.95
C GLU A 72 -50.40 48.53 9.75
N THR A 73 -51.51 47.82 9.76
CA THR A 73 -52.14 47.19 8.62
C THR A 73 -52.86 48.22 7.75
N PRO A 74 -52.87 48.13 6.46
CA PRO A 74 -53.83 48.80 5.61
C PRO A 74 -54.79 47.89 4.86
N ARG A 75 -55.95 48.37 4.85
CA ARG A 75 -57.23 47.96 4.28
C ARG A 75 -57.18 47.72 2.74
N CYS A 76 -57.96 46.71 2.39
CA CYS A 76 -58.53 46.57 1.03
C CYS A 76 -59.51 47.70 0.70
N THR A 77 -59.51 48.13 -0.56
CA THR A 77 -60.72 48.53 -1.26
C THR A 77 -60.52 48.38 -2.80
N PRO A 78 -61.63 48.18 -3.54
CA PRO A 78 -61.59 47.68 -4.91
C PRO A 78 -62.01 48.72 -5.93
N GLY A 79 -61.84 48.38 -7.22
CA GLY A 79 -62.59 48.98 -8.27
C GLY A 79 -61.92 48.96 -9.65
N PRO A 80 -62.65 48.64 -10.68
CA PRO A 80 -62.11 48.29 -11.96
C PRO A 80 -62.00 49.51 -12.92
N THR A 81 -60.99 49.48 -13.76
CA THR A 81 -61.07 50.30 -15.01
C THR A 81 -60.26 49.62 -16.09
N ASP A 82 -60.92 49.53 -17.23
CA ASP A 82 -60.51 49.03 -18.51
C ASP A 82 -59.11 49.49 -18.92
N ALA A 83 -58.24 48.57 -19.33
CA ALA A 83 -57.00 48.85 -20.01
C ALA A 83 -56.90 47.99 -21.27
N GLU A 84 -56.70 48.66 -22.39
CA GLU A 84 -56.50 48.18 -23.74
C GLU A 84 -55.44 47.08 -23.85
N PRO A 85 -55.55 46.20 -24.86
CA PRO A 85 -54.57 45.13 -25.10
C PRO A 85 -53.29 45.74 -25.65
N THR A 86 -52.20 45.57 -24.89
CA THR A 86 -50.82 45.85 -25.32
C THR A 86 -50.40 44.81 -26.36
N PRO A 87 -49.58 45.19 -27.37
CA PRO A 87 -49.14 44.28 -28.42
C PRO A 87 -48.26 43.17 -27.85
N THR A 88 -48.55 41.95 -28.27
CA THR A 88 -47.81 40.71 -27.98
C THR A 88 -46.32 40.88 -28.42
N GLU A 89 -45.43 40.94 -27.45
CA GLU A 89 -43.99 40.80 -27.66
C GLU A 89 -43.72 39.40 -28.20
N PRO A 90 -42.88 39.21 -29.24
CA PRO A 90 -42.58 37.85 -29.72
C PRO A 90 -41.86 37.06 -28.63
N ALA A 91 -42.38 35.87 -28.40
CA ALA A 91 -41.79 34.88 -27.45
C ALA A 91 -40.29 34.76 -27.71
N ALA A 92 -39.49 35.16 -26.69
CA ALA A 92 -38.08 34.84 -26.68
C ALA A 92 -37.92 33.31 -26.80
N ASP A 93 -37.15 32.88 -27.76
CA ASP A 93 -36.73 31.51 -27.94
C ASP A 93 -36.21 30.97 -26.59
N GLU A 94 -37.00 30.07 -26.01
CA GLU A 94 -36.52 29.26 -24.87
C GLU A 94 -35.27 28.52 -25.36
N PRO A 95 -34.12 28.65 -24.67
CA PRO A 95 -32.93 27.92 -25.05
C PRO A 95 -33.27 26.43 -24.98
N ALA A 96 -33.21 25.72 -26.13
CA ALA A 96 -33.42 24.30 -26.24
C ALA A 96 -32.64 23.59 -25.14
N GLU A 97 -33.36 22.84 -24.29
CA GLU A 97 -32.72 21.94 -23.34
C GLU A 97 -31.64 21.13 -24.07
N PRO A 98 -30.39 21.06 -23.54
CA PRO A 98 -29.37 20.27 -24.18
C PRO A 98 -29.83 18.83 -24.23
N THR A 99 -30.10 18.35 -25.43
CA THR A 99 -30.42 16.94 -25.70
C THR A 99 -29.41 16.09 -24.95
N PRO A 100 -29.83 15.13 -24.10
CA PRO A 100 -28.90 14.25 -23.39
C PRO A 100 -28.01 13.63 -24.43
N ALA A 101 -26.69 13.88 -24.34
CA ALA A 101 -25.71 13.27 -25.22
C ALA A 101 -25.92 11.75 -25.17
N GLU A 102 -26.30 11.16 -26.28
CA GLU A 102 -26.44 9.71 -26.44
C GLU A 102 -25.14 9.08 -25.88
N PRO A 103 -25.25 8.12 -24.95
CA PRO A 103 -24.06 7.46 -24.43
C PRO A 103 -23.37 6.80 -25.62
N ALA A 104 -22.17 7.24 -25.93
CA ALA A 104 -21.34 6.73 -27.01
C ALA A 104 -21.43 5.20 -27.01
N ALA A 105 -22.03 4.65 -28.08
CA ALA A 105 -22.30 3.23 -28.25
C ALA A 105 -21.01 2.46 -28.00
N GLY A 106 -20.94 1.79 -26.85
CA GLY A 106 -19.80 0.94 -26.49
C GLY A 106 -19.64 -0.11 -27.58
N GLY A 107 -18.47 -0.17 -28.18
CA GLY A 107 -18.16 -1.12 -29.25
C GLY A 107 -18.59 -2.55 -28.90
N PRO A 108 -18.78 -3.42 -29.88
CA PRO A 108 -19.48 -4.69 -29.76
C PRO A 108 -18.93 -5.53 -28.60
N ALA A 109 -19.83 -6.06 -27.78
CA ALA A 109 -19.49 -6.83 -26.56
C ALA A 109 -18.55 -8.03 -26.82
N THR A 110 -18.52 -8.53 -28.06
CA THR A 110 -17.62 -9.56 -28.55
C THR A 110 -16.15 -9.12 -28.57
N GLY A 111 -15.85 -7.88 -28.96
CA GLY A 111 -14.50 -7.32 -28.94
C GLY A 111 -13.92 -7.15 -27.53
N ARG A 112 -14.75 -6.85 -26.54
CA ARG A 112 -14.30 -6.72 -25.12
C ARG A 112 -13.92 -8.07 -24.51
N ARG A 113 -14.70 -9.13 -24.77
CA ARG A 113 -14.39 -10.48 -24.28
C ARG A 113 -13.10 -11.02 -24.87
N GLY A 114 -12.88 -10.85 -26.16
CA GLY A 114 -11.62 -11.22 -26.83
C GLY A 114 -10.41 -10.48 -26.25
N ARG A 115 -10.55 -9.15 -26.03
CA ARG A 115 -9.49 -8.35 -25.42
C ARG A 115 -9.19 -8.77 -23.98
N ALA A 116 -10.22 -9.07 -23.18
CA ALA A 116 -10.04 -9.56 -21.82
C ALA A 116 -9.29 -10.91 -21.81
N ALA A 117 -9.67 -11.84 -22.68
CA ALA A 117 -9.00 -13.14 -22.81
C ALA A 117 -7.53 -12.97 -23.22
N LEU A 118 -7.24 -12.11 -24.21
CA LEU A 118 -5.89 -11.81 -24.65
C LEU A 118 -5.04 -11.19 -23.53
N LEU A 119 -5.57 -10.21 -22.82
CA LEU A 119 -4.89 -9.59 -21.66
C LEU A 119 -4.61 -10.61 -20.57
N THR A 120 -5.59 -11.47 -20.23
CA THR A 120 -5.38 -12.52 -19.24
C THR A 120 -4.28 -13.49 -19.68
N ALA A 121 -4.29 -13.95 -20.94
CA ALA A 121 -3.27 -14.84 -21.48
C ALA A 121 -1.88 -14.16 -21.47
N ALA A 122 -1.79 -12.90 -21.89
CA ALA A 122 -0.55 -12.14 -21.90
C ALA A 122 0.01 -11.93 -20.48
N LEU A 123 -0.85 -11.58 -19.50
CA LEU A 123 -0.44 -11.42 -18.10
C LEU A 123 -0.01 -12.75 -17.48
N THR A 124 -0.71 -13.86 -17.79
CA THR A 124 -0.33 -15.20 -17.32
C THR A 124 1.02 -15.62 -17.89
N ALA A 125 1.21 -15.43 -19.20
CA ALA A 125 2.50 -15.72 -19.85
C ALA A 125 3.63 -14.86 -19.28
N ALA A 126 3.39 -13.56 -19.06
CA ALA A 126 4.35 -12.66 -18.44
C ALA A 126 4.69 -13.09 -17.01
N LEU A 127 3.69 -13.50 -16.22
CA LEU A 127 3.89 -13.97 -14.85
C LEU A 127 4.73 -15.23 -14.80
N LEU A 128 4.43 -16.22 -15.65
CA LEU A 128 5.20 -17.47 -15.72
C LEU A 128 6.64 -17.22 -16.16
N LEU A 129 6.84 -16.38 -17.17
CA LEU A 129 8.17 -15.99 -17.63
C LEU A 129 8.95 -15.26 -16.52
N LEU A 130 8.34 -14.27 -15.88
CA LEU A 130 8.99 -13.50 -14.80
C LEU A 130 9.27 -14.36 -13.57
N ALA A 131 8.39 -15.29 -13.22
CA ALA A 131 8.61 -16.23 -12.12
C ALA A 131 9.82 -17.13 -12.42
N LEU A 132 9.91 -17.66 -13.64
CA LEU A 132 11.05 -18.48 -14.09
C LEU A 132 12.36 -17.68 -14.10
N LEU A 133 12.35 -16.47 -14.67
CA LEU A 133 13.50 -15.57 -14.65
C LEU A 133 13.90 -15.18 -13.23
N SER A 134 12.92 -14.88 -12.38
CA SER A 134 13.14 -14.53 -10.97
C SER A 134 13.73 -15.69 -10.18
N ALA A 135 13.39 -16.93 -10.49
CA ALA A 135 13.99 -18.12 -9.90
C ALA A 135 15.43 -18.36 -10.37
N GLY A 136 15.78 -18.03 -11.64
CA GLY A 136 17.12 -18.24 -12.23
C GLY A 136 18.11 -17.10 -11.93
N ILE A 137 17.67 -15.83 -11.98
CA ILE A 137 18.54 -14.65 -11.89
C ILE A 137 18.80 -14.24 -10.44
N GLY A 138 20.04 -13.94 -10.09
CA GLY A 138 20.49 -13.48 -8.76
C GLY A 138 22.00 -13.65 -8.60
N ALA A 139 22.55 -13.38 -7.41
CA ALA A 139 23.98 -13.49 -7.11
C ALA A 139 24.56 -14.88 -7.47
N TYR A 140 23.79 -15.94 -7.23
CA TYR A 140 24.10 -17.30 -7.71
C TYR A 140 23.27 -17.55 -8.97
N HIS A 141 23.89 -17.62 -10.13
CA HIS A 141 23.17 -17.82 -11.41
C HIS A 141 22.75 -19.28 -11.56
N ILE A 142 21.45 -19.55 -11.77
CA ILE A 142 20.90 -20.86 -12.07
C ILE A 142 20.29 -20.76 -13.48
N PRO A 143 20.77 -21.51 -14.47
CA PRO A 143 20.17 -21.54 -15.79
C PRO A 143 18.68 -21.89 -15.73
N THR A 144 17.84 -21.26 -16.52
CA THR A 144 16.38 -21.48 -16.49
C THR A 144 15.99 -22.93 -16.82
N ALA A 145 16.80 -23.61 -17.66
CA ALA A 145 16.62 -25.02 -17.95
C ALA A 145 16.80 -25.90 -16.70
N ASP A 146 17.78 -25.56 -15.88
CA ASP A 146 18.08 -26.30 -14.64
C ASP A 146 17.04 -26.02 -13.55
N VAL A 147 16.52 -24.77 -13.48
CA VAL A 147 15.35 -24.45 -12.64
C VAL A 147 14.17 -25.35 -13.01
N LEU A 148 13.87 -25.46 -14.31
CA LEU A 148 12.76 -26.28 -14.78
C LEU A 148 13.00 -27.76 -14.51
N ALA A 149 14.22 -28.27 -14.72
CA ALA A 149 14.62 -29.64 -14.44
C ALA A 149 14.45 -29.99 -12.94
N SER A 150 14.91 -29.11 -12.03
CA SER A 150 14.74 -29.28 -10.60
C SER A 150 13.26 -29.30 -10.18
N VAL A 151 12.44 -28.39 -10.72
CA VAL A 151 10.99 -28.38 -10.47
C VAL A 151 10.33 -29.66 -10.99
N GLN A 152 10.68 -30.12 -12.20
CA GLN A 152 10.15 -31.38 -12.75
C GLN A 152 10.55 -32.58 -11.89
N HIS A 153 11.80 -32.60 -11.40
CA HIS A 153 12.28 -33.64 -10.49
C HIS A 153 11.45 -33.72 -9.22
N HIS A 154 11.19 -32.60 -8.55
CA HIS A 154 10.37 -32.56 -7.32
C HIS A 154 8.89 -32.90 -7.55
N LEU A 155 8.38 -32.69 -8.76
CA LEU A 155 7.01 -33.07 -9.12
C LEU A 155 6.92 -34.54 -9.59
N GLY A 156 8.03 -35.28 -9.64
CA GLY A 156 8.05 -36.66 -10.13
C GLY A 156 7.83 -36.78 -11.64
N LEU A 157 8.05 -35.71 -12.40
CA LEU A 157 7.84 -35.66 -13.86
C LEU A 157 9.13 -35.95 -14.65
N GLY A 158 10.18 -36.46 -14.01
CA GLY A 158 11.52 -36.60 -14.58
C GLY A 158 12.37 -35.37 -14.22
N GLY A 159 13.41 -35.08 -14.99
CA GLY A 159 14.38 -34.03 -14.69
C GLY A 159 15.48 -34.49 -13.75
N ALA A 160 16.44 -33.62 -13.47
CA ALA A 160 17.55 -33.86 -12.57
C ALA A 160 17.61 -32.78 -11.48
N PRO A 161 17.98 -33.14 -10.25
CA PRO A 161 18.22 -32.13 -9.21
C PRO A 161 19.48 -31.34 -9.55
N LEU A 162 19.53 -30.10 -9.03
CA LEU A 162 20.74 -29.27 -9.06
C LEU A 162 21.81 -29.84 -8.11
N ASP A 163 22.98 -29.22 -8.10
CA ASP A 163 23.93 -29.42 -7.03
C ASP A 163 23.33 -28.99 -5.66
N ARG A 164 23.91 -29.42 -4.57
CA ARG A 164 23.38 -29.19 -3.21
C ARG A 164 23.16 -27.70 -2.91
N VAL A 165 24.06 -26.82 -3.39
CA VAL A 165 23.96 -25.37 -3.18
C VAL A 165 22.84 -24.78 -4.03
N GLY A 166 22.78 -25.13 -5.30
CA GLY A 166 21.72 -24.69 -6.22
C GLY A 166 20.32 -25.08 -5.75
N GLU A 167 20.14 -26.33 -5.32
CA GLU A 167 18.86 -26.79 -4.70
C GLU A 167 18.50 -25.97 -3.47
N SER A 168 19.44 -25.75 -2.56
CA SER A 168 19.18 -24.95 -1.37
C SER A 168 18.81 -23.50 -1.69
N VAL A 169 19.53 -22.86 -2.63
CA VAL A 169 19.23 -21.50 -3.07
C VAL A 169 17.87 -21.42 -3.77
N LEU A 170 17.55 -22.38 -4.64
CA LEU A 170 16.31 -22.39 -5.38
C LEU A 170 15.10 -22.57 -4.44
N TRP A 171 15.13 -23.63 -3.63
CA TRP A 171 13.96 -24.06 -2.83
C TRP A 171 13.79 -23.31 -1.51
N ASN A 172 14.86 -22.84 -0.87
CA ASN A 172 14.78 -22.18 0.44
C ASN A 172 14.86 -20.67 0.38
N VAL A 173 15.37 -20.09 -0.74
CA VAL A 173 15.52 -18.63 -0.87
C VAL A 173 14.64 -18.07 -1.99
N ARG A 174 14.77 -18.63 -3.22
CA ARG A 174 14.15 -18.00 -4.40
C ARG A 174 12.68 -18.34 -4.57
N LEU A 175 12.31 -19.60 -4.49
CA LEU A 175 10.90 -20.00 -4.66
C LEU A 175 9.98 -19.39 -3.60
N PRO A 176 10.32 -19.37 -2.29
CA PRO A 176 9.50 -18.68 -1.31
C PRO A 176 9.34 -17.19 -1.63
N ARG A 177 10.40 -16.54 -2.13
CA ARG A 177 10.39 -15.13 -2.49
C ARG A 177 9.50 -14.85 -3.71
N VAL A 178 9.58 -15.66 -4.75
CA VAL A 178 8.71 -15.57 -5.94
C VAL A 178 7.25 -15.78 -5.58
N VAL A 179 6.96 -16.83 -4.78
CA VAL A 179 5.59 -17.13 -4.34
C VAL A 179 5.05 -16.02 -3.46
N LEU A 180 5.85 -15.49 -2.54
CA LEU A 180 5.46 -14.39 -1.68
C LEU A 180 5.19 -13.11 -2.50
N ALA A 181 6.05 -12.79 -3.48
CA ALA A 181 5.83 -11.69 -4.41
C ALA A 181 4.51 -11.83 -5.17
N LEU A 182 4.22 -13.03 -5.66
CA LEU A 182 2.96 -13.34 -6.35
C LEU A 182 1.75 -13.10 -5.44
N LEU A 183 1.76 -13.64 -4.23
CA LEU A 183 0.65 -13.53 -3.28
C LEU A 183 0.43 -12.07 -2.82
N VAL A 184 1.51 -11.36 -2.47
CA VAL A 184 1.44 -9.96 -2.04
C VAL A 184 0.98 -9.06 -3.18
N GLY A 185 1.55 -9.22 -4.38
CA GLY A 185 1.17 -8.45 -5.56
C GLY A 185 -0.28 -8.67 -5.96
N ALA A 186 -0.73 -9.92 -6.01
CA ALA A 186 -2.11 -10.27 -6.28
C ALA A 186 -3.07 -9.67 -5.24
N SER A 187 -2.71 -9.76 -3.96
CA SER A 187 -3.50 -9.20 -2.85
C SER A 187 -3.65 -7.69 -2.96
N LEU A 188 -2.56 -6.96 -3.16
CA LEU A 188 -2.59 -5.50 -3.29
C LEU A 188 -3.32 -5.03 -4.55
N GLY A 189 -3.09 -5.69 -5.69
CA GLY A 189 -3.79 -5.37 -6.93
C GLY A 189 -5.29 -5.62 -6.85
N CYS A 190 -5.72 -6.75 -6.27
CA CYS A 190 -7.11 -7.08 -6.03
C CYS A 190 -7.75 -6.09 -5.05
N ALA A 191 -7.12 -5.85 -3.89
CA ALA A 191 -7.60 -4.91 -2.88
C ALA A 191 -7.80 -3.51 -3.46
N GLY A 192 -6.87 -3.05 -4.32
CA GLY A 192 -6.99 -1.79 -5.04
C GLY A 192 -8.21 -1.73 -5.96
N ALA A 193 -8.46 -2.78 -6.75
CA ALA A 193 -9.63 -2.85 -7.63
C ALA A 193 -10.95 -2.79 -6.85
N LEU A 194 -11.04 -3.50 -5.72
CA LEU A 194 -12.20 -3.48 -4.82
C LEU A 194 -12.40 -2.09 -4.21
N MET A 195 -11.33 -1.46 -3.75
CA MET A 195 -11.35 -0.13 -3.12
C MET A 195 -11.85 0.94 -4.08
N GLN A 196 -11.32 0.92 -5.32
CA GLN A 196 -11.77 1.82 -6.38
C GLN A 196 -13.23 1.62 -6.75
N GLY A 197 -13.72 0.38 -6.70
CA GLY A 197 -15.13 0.06 -6.94
C GLY A 197 -16.05 0.52 -5.81
N VAL A 198 -15.65 0.32 -4.54
CA VAL A 198 -16.42 0.73 -3.36
C VAL A 198 -16.56 2.23 -3.25
N PHE A 199 -15.50 2.97 -3.56
CA PHE A 199 -15.47 4.43 -3.46
C PHE A 199 -15.97 5.14 -4.72
N GLY A 200 -16.19 4.41 -5.81
CA GLY A 200 -16.49 5.02 -7.11
C GLY A 200 -15.38 5.95 -7.61
N ASN A 201 -14.18 5.82 -7.05
CA ASN A 201 -13.03 6.69 -7.34
C ASN A 201 -11.86 5.85 -7.88
N PRO A 202 -11.43 6.06 -9.13
CA PRO A 202 -10.34 5.31 -9.73
C PRO A 202 -8.96 5.57 -9.08
N LEU A 203 -8.87 6.55 -8.18
CA LEU A 203 -7.67 6.94 -7.46
C LEU A 203 -7.66 6.43 -6.00
N ALA A 204 -8.67 5.64 -5.61
CA ALA A 204 -8.72 5.06 -4.29
C ALA A 204 -7.65 3.95 -4.13
N GLU A 205 -6.96 3.98 -3.01
CA GLU A 205 -5.95 2.99 -2.61
C GLU A 205 -6.26 2.45 -1.21
N PRO A 206 -5.99 1.16 -0.93
CA PRO A 206 -6.24 0.57 0.40
C PRO A 206 -5.58 1.31 1.56
N GLY A 207 -4.42 1.93 1.35
CA GLY A 207 -3.70 2.71 2.36
C GLY A 207 -4.46 3.94 2.88
N VAL A 208 -5.39 4.50 2.09
CA VAL A 208 -6.16 5.70 2.47
C VAL A 208 -7.01 5.46 3.71
N ILE A 209 -7.50 4.24 3.93
CA ILE A 209 -8.29 3.88 5.13
C ILE A 209 -7.45 3.43 6.32
N GLY A 210 -6.14 3.71 6.30
CA GLY A 210 -5.26 3.55 7.46
C GLY A 210 -4.68 2.15 7.70
N ILE A 211 -4.99 1.15 6.86
CA ILE A 211 -4.54 -0.24 7.07
C ILE A 211 -3.01 -0.34 7.15
N SER A 212 -2.32 0.22 6.16
CA SER A 212 -0.85 0.17 6.07
C SER A 212 -0.18 0.96 7.19
N ALA A 213 -0.74 2.11 7.57
CA ALA A 213 -0.23 2.93 8.66
C ALA A 213 -0.42 2.24 10.02
N GLY A 214 -1.59 1.62 10.25
CA GLY A 214 -1.82 0.82 11.44
C GLY A 214 -0.90 -0.37 11.55
N ALA A 215 -0.68 -1.09 10.44
CA ALA A 215 0.28 -2.19 10.38
C ALA A 215 1.71 -1.70 10.69
N ALA A 216 2.09 -0.51 10.18
CA ALA A 216 3.38 0.09 10.47
C ALA A 216 3.52 0.44 11.96
N VAL A 217 2.51 1.02 12.59
CA VAL A 217 2.54 1.26 14.05
C VAL A 217 2.73 -0.04 14.82
N GLY A 218 2.01 -1.11 14.46
CA GLY A 218 2.14 -2.40 15.13
C GLY A 218 3.54 -3.01 14.99
N ALA A 219 4.13 -2.95 13.80
CA ALA A 219 5.49 -3.41 13.56
C ALA A 219 6.53 -2.57 14.32
N VAL A 220 6.42 -1.25 14.22
CA VAL A 220 7.35 -0.30 14.86
C VAL A 220 7.27 -0.39 16.37
N ALA A 221 6.08 -0.54 16.94
CA ALA A 221 5.90 -0.77 18.37
C ALA A 221 6.55 -2.10 18.80
N ALA A 222 6.38 -3.18 18.03
CA ALA A 222 7.02 -4.46 18.34
C ALA A 222 8.56 -4.36 18.30
N ILE A 223 9.13 -3.64 17.34
CA ILE A 223 10.58 -3.42 17.23
C ILE A 223 11.06 -2.49 18.34
N GLY A 224 10.45 -1.32 18.53
CA GLY A 224 10.88 -0.29 19.48
C GLY A 224 10.76 -0.72 20.95
N LEU A 225 9.78 -1.59 21.27
CA LEU A 225 9.62 -2.16 22.60
C LEU A 225 10.36 -3.49 22.79
N GLY A 226 11.06 -3.99 21.77
CA GLY A 226 11.80 -5.26 21.83
C GLY A 226 10.92 -6.47 22.06
N LEU A 227 9.64 -6.45 21.58
CA LEU A 227 8.69 -7.53 21.82
C LEU A 227 9.09 -8.80 21.07
N SER A 228 9.03 -9.95 21.73
CA SER A 228 9.45 -11.24 21.17
C SER A 228 8.57 -12.43 21.58
N PHE A 229 7.33 -12.20 22.04
CA PHE A 229 6.45 -13.24 22.60
C PHE A 229 6.07 -14.35 21.59
N PHE A 230 6.17 -14.09 20.28
CA PHE A 230 6.02 -15.08 19.22
C PHE A 230 7.34 -15.30 18.44
N GLY A 231 8.51 -14.97 19.04
CA GLY A 231 9.81 -15.03 18.37
C GLY A 231 9.80 -14.21 17.07
N ASN A 232 10.29 -14.80 15.97
CA ASN A 232 10.37 -14.13 14.65
C ASN A 232 9.01 -13.70 14.05
N TRP A 233 7.90 -14.16 14.62
CA TRP A 233 6.55 -13.83 14.17
C TRP A 233 5.96 -12.59 14.84
N THR A 234 6.58 -12.11 15.92
CA THR A 234 6.01 -11.03 16.73
C THR A 234 5.72 -9.79 15.89
N ILE A 235 6.67 -9.34 15.07
CA ILE A 235 6.50 -8.16 14.21
C ILE A 235 5.35 -8.39 13.21
N THR A 236 5.29 -9.56 12.57
CA THR A 236 4.26 -9.91 11.59
C THR A 236 2.87 -9.93 12.23
N VAL A 237 2.73 -10.58 13.40
CA VAL A 237 1.46 -10.65 14.14
C VAL A 237 1.02 -9.26 14.62
N CYS A 238 1.94 -8.47 15.18
CA CYS A 238 1.64 -7.10 15.62
C CYS A 238 1.22 -6.21 14.45
N ALA A 239 1.91 -6.29 13.31
CA ALA A 239 1.56 -5.54 12.10
C ALA A 239 0.18 -5.95 11.56
N PHE A 240 -0.09 -7.24 11.43
CA PHE A 240 -1.36 -7.75 10.94
C PHE A 240 -2.53 -7.32 11.82
N THR A 241 -2.42 -7.56 13.13
CA THR A 241 -3.48 -7.24 14.09
C THR A 241 -3.72 -5.75 14.22
N ALA A 242 -2.66 -4.93 14.29
CA ALA A 242 -2.77 -3.48 14.34
C ALA A 242 -3.39 -2.91 13.06
N GLY A 243 -3.05 -3.45 11.89
CA GLY A 243 -3.70 -3.07 10.63
C GLY A 243 -5.20 -3.36 10.62
N LEU A 244 -5.63 -4.54 11.10
CA LEU A 244 -7.04 -4.91 11.21
C LEU A 244 -7.79 -4.06 12.26
N ILE A 245 -7.18 -3.80 13.41
CA ILE A 245 -7.74 -2.93 14.45
C ILE A 245 -7.95 -1.52 13.90
N THR A 246 -6.94 -0.99 13.21
CA THR A 246 -6.98 0.36 12.65
C THR A 246 -8.10 0.52 11.63
N VAL A 247 -8.22 -0.38 10.66
CA VAL A 247 -9.32 -0.29 9.67
C VAL A 247 -10.67 -0.49 10.31
N SER A 248 -10.78 -1.34 11.33
CA SER A 248 -12.02 -1.53 12.08
C SER A 248 -12.42 -0.25 12.83
N ALA A 249 -11.45 0.41 13.48
CA ALA A 249 -11.66 1.70 14.14
C ALA A 249 -12.07 2.79 13.13
N VAL A 250 -11.37 2.93 12.01
CA VAL A 250 -11.73 3.89 10.95
C VAL A 250 -13.14 3.62 10.44
N TYR A 251 -13.48 2.36 10.19
CA TYR A 251 -14.82 1.99 9.75
C TYR A 251 -15.90 2.33 10.77
N LEU A 252 -15.68 2.02 12.05
CA LEU A 252 -16.63 2.31 13.12
C LEU A 252 -16.81 3.82 13.34
N LEU A 253 -15.72 4.60 13.32
CA LEU A 253 -15.75 6.06 13.48
C LEU A 253 -16.41 6.77 12.28
N SER A 254 -16.39 6.16 11.10
CA SER A 254 -17.00 6.73 9.90
C SER A 254 -18.49 6.39 9.73
N ARG A 255 -19.09 5.68 10.69
CA ARG A 255 -20.52 5.35 10.66
C ARG A 255 -21.34 6.43 11.35
N ASN A 256 -22.37 6.89 10.65
CA ASN A 256 -23.37 7.80 11.20
C ASN A 256 -24.78 7.31 10.84
N GLY A 257 -25.68 7.19 11.81
CA GLY A 257 -27.05 6.74 11.60
C GLY A 257 -27.19 5.36 10.93
N GLY A 258 -26.24 4.45 11.16
CA GLY A 258 -26.25 3.10 10.55
C GLY A 258 -25.72 3.03 9.12
N ARG A 259 -25.27 4.15 8.54
CA ARG A 259 -24.70 4.25 7.18
C ARG A 259 -23.23 4.63 7.26
N THR A 260 -22.44 4.07 6.34
CA THR A 260 -21.03 4.44 6.19
C THR A 260 -20.92 5.51 5.12
N GLU A 261 -20.42 6.66 5.49
CA GLU A 261 -20.20 7.77 4.59
C GLU A 261 -18.77 7.72 4.03
N VAL A 262 -18.64 7.67 2.69
CA VAL A 262 -17.34 7.48 2.02
C VAL A 262 -16.39 8.64 2.31
N VAL A 263 -16.90 9.88 2.32
CA VAL A 263 -16.08 11.07 2.60
C VAL A 263 -15.54 11.00 4.02
N THR A 264 -16.41 10.73 5.00
CA THR A 264 -16.01 10.58 6.41
C THR A 264 -15.01 9.46 6.62
N LEU A 265 -15.17 8.33 5.89
CA LEU A 265 -14.22 7.21 5.94
C LEU A 265 -12.84 7.62 5.43
N ILE A 266 -12.76 8.38 4.35
CA ILE A 266 -11.50 8.92 3.81
C ILE A 266 -10.87 9.91 4.78
N LEU A 267 -11.64 10.90 5.29
CA LEU A 267 -11.13 11.90 6.21
C LEU A 267 -10.64 11.29 7.52
N THR A 268 -11.39 10.31 8.08
CA THR A 268 -10.97 9.55 9.25
C THR A 268 -9.69 8.78 8.98
N GLY A 269 -9.58 8.15 7.82
CA GLY A 269 -8.36 7.45 7.39
C GLY A 269 -7.15 8.38 7.30
N ILE A 270 -7.32 9.60 6.75
CA ILE A 270 -6.25 10.61 6.69
C ILE A 270 -5.82 11.03 8.11
N ALA A 271 -6.77 11.28 9.01
CA ALA A 271 -6.46 11.63 10.39
C ALA A 271 -5.71 10.51 11.12
N VAL A 272 -6.15 9.25 10.93
CA VAL A 272 -5.49 8.07 11.49
C VAL A 272 -4.09 7.87 10.90
N ASN A 273 -3.89 8.10 9.60
CA ASN A 273 -2.57 8.03 8.99
C ASN A 273 -1.61 9.09 9.59
N ALA A 274 -2.09 10.31 9.84
CA ALA A 274 -1.30 11.36 10.48
C ALA A 274 -0.95 10.99 11.93
N PHE A 275 -1.92 10.48 12.70
CA PHE A 275 -1.71 9.99 14.06
C PHE A 275 -0.72 8.82 14.12
N ALA A 276 -0.86 7.85 13.22
CA ALA A 276 0.07 6.74 13.07
C ALA A 276 1.51 7.23 12.77
N GLY A 277 1.65 8.23 11.89
CA GLY A 277 2.94 8.85 11.62
C GLY A 277 3.58 9.49 12.85
N ALA A 278 2.78 10.17 13.69
CA ALA A 278 3.24 10.74 14.95
C ALA A 278 3.70 9.66 15.94
N LEU A 279 2.93 8.56 16.07
CA LEU A 279 3.32 7.41 16.91
C LEU A 279 4.62 6.76 16.43
N ILE A 280 4.75 6.54 15.13
CA ILE A 280 5.99 6.01 14.54
C ILE A 280 7.17 6.93 14.85
N GLY A 281 7.01 8.25 14.67
CA GLY A 281 8.02 9.23 15.02
C GLY A 281 8.44 9.18 16.50
N LEU A 282 7.45 8.98 17.40
CA LEU A 282 7.71 8.84 18.84
C LEU A 282 8.53 7.57 19.13
N PHE A 283 8.19 6.42 18.54
CA PHE A 283 8.98 5.20 18.71
C PHE A 283 10.41 5.37 18.16
N VAL A 284 10.57 5.98 16.98
CA VAL A 284 11.88 6.25 16.38
C VAL A 284 12.71 7.17 17.27
N PHE A 285 12.09 8.17 17.92
CA PHE A 285 12.79 9.09 18.83
C PHE A 285 13.41 8.38 20.04
N PHE A 286 12.75 7.36 20.60
CA PHE A 286 13.26 6.59 21.74
C PHE A 286 14.05 5.34 21.36
N ALA A 287 14.10 4.98 20.07
CA ALA A 287 14.75 3.77 19.59
C ALA A 287 16.29 3.93 19.55
N ASP A 288 16.98 2.82 19.77
CA ASP A 288 18.42 2.75 19.52
C ASP A 288 18.74 2.66 18.01
N SER A 289 20.01 2.80 17.64
CA SER A 289 20.44 2.81 16.24
C SER A 289 20.10 1.51 15.48
N GLY A 290 20.13 0.37 16.16
CA GLY A 290 19.76 -0.93 15.58
C GLY A 290 18.27 -1.02 15.30
N GLN A 291 17.45 -0.58 16.26
CA GLN A 291 16.00 -0.49 16.11
C GLN A 291 15.58 0.49 15.02
N VAL A 292 16.21 1.67 14.94
CA VAL A 292 15.97 2.66 13.88
C VAL A 292 16.23 2.05 12.50
N ASN A 293 17.33 1.35 12.32
CA ASN A 293 17.64 0.65 11.08
C ASN A 293 16.57 -0.40 10.76
N GLN A 294 16.18 -1.23 11.71
CA GLN A 294 15.17 -2.27 11.51
C GLN A 294 13.80 -1.67 11.17
N ILE A 295 13.37 -0.61 11.87
CA ILE A 295 12.14 0.14 11.60
C ILE A 295 12.17 0.71 10.18
N THR A 296 13.27 1.35 9.79
CA THR A 296 13.43 1.96 8.47
C THR A 296 13.33 0.92 7.37
N PHE A 297 14.09 -0.17 7.46
CA PHE A 297 14.02 -1.24 6.45
C PHE A 297 12.65 -1.90 6.38
N TRP A 298 11.97 -2.07 7.53
CA TRP A 298 10.61 -2.62 7.53
C TRP A 298 9.63 -1.67 6.83
N GLN A 299 9.70 -0.36 7.10
CA GLN A 299 8.81 0.64 6.48
C GLN A 299 9.06 0.79 4.98
N LEU A 300 10.29 0.64 4.52
CA LEU A 300 10.63 0.73 3.09
C LEU A 300 10.10 -0.46 2.27
N GLY A 301 9.65 -1.52 2.93
CA GLY A 301 9.08 -2.72 2.30
C GLY A 301 10.12 -3.55 1.54
N SER A 302 10.15 -4.85 1.81
CA SER A 302 11.09 -5.77 1.18
C SER A 302 10.59 -7.21 1.21
N LEU A 303 10.97 -8.00 0.20
CA LEU A 303 10.78 -9.45 0.15
C LEU A 303 12.09 -10.23 0.42
N ALA A 304 13.18 -9.55 0.79
CA ALA A 304 14.47 -10.19 1.03
C ALA A 304 14.44 -11.28 2.11
N GLN A 305 13.55 -11.13 3.09
CA GLN A 305 13.37 -12.11 4.18
C GLN A 305 12.22 -13.10 3.92
N ALA A 306 11.89 -13.38 2.66
CA ALA A 306 10.85 -14.34 2.31
C ALA A 306 11.29 -15.76 2.71
N THR A 307 10.38 -16.50 3.34
CA THR A 307 10.55 -17.89 3.74
C THR A 307 9.24 -18.64 3.55
N TRP A 308 9.28 -19.98 3.43
CA TRP A 308 8.07 -20.79 3.34
C TRP A 308 7.08 -20.58 4.49
N PRO A 309 7.51 -20.47 5.76
CA PRO A 309 6.59 -20.13 6.84
C PRO A 309 5.85 -18.80 6.60
N LYS A 310 6.51 -17.75 6.11
CA LYS A 310 5.84 -16.46 5.77
C LYS A 310 4.83 -16.63 4.62
N VAL A 311 5.17 -17.43 3.61
CA VAL A 311 4.25 -17.78 2.52
C VAL A 311 3.00 -18.46 3.07
N LEU A 312 3.18 -19.49 3.92
CA LEU A 312 2.07 -20.23 4.52
C LEU A 312 1.21 -19.37 5.45
N ALA A 313 1.77 -18.37 6.11
CA ALA A 313 1.02 -17.45 6.95
C ALA A 313 0.10 -16.50 6.13
N VAL A 314 0.58 -16.02 4.98
CA VAL A 314 -0.21 -15.13 4.11
C VAL A 314 -1.21 -15.91 3.27
N LEU A 315 -0.89 -17.13 2.89
CA LEU A 315 -1.65 -17.94 1.95
C LEU A 315 -3.14 -18.06 2.30
N PRO A 316 -3.57 -18.36 3.54
CA PRO A 316 -4.99 -18.47 3.86
C PRO A 316 -5.74 -17.14 3.64
N CYS A 317 -5.15 -16.03 4.09
CA CYS A 317 -5.74 -14.70 3.96
C CYS A 317 -5.82 -14.27 2.48
N ALA A 318 -4.74 -14.48 1.73
CA ALA A 318 -4.68 -14.18 0.31
C ALA A 318 -5.68 -15.01 -0.48
N LEU A 319 -5.71 -16.35 -0.27
CA LEU A 319 -6.67 -17.22 -0.95
C LEU A 319 -8.11 -16.86 -0.60
N ALA A 320 -8.44 -16.68 0.68
CA ALA A 320 -9.77 -16.29 1.08
C ALA A 320 -10.23 -15.00 0.40
N GLY A 321 -9.39 -13.95 0.42
CA GLY A 321 -9.72 -12.68 -0.23
C GLY A 321 -9.79 -12.76 -1.75
N LEU A 322 -8.81 -13.39 -2.39
CA LEU A 322 -8.74 -13.53 -3.85
C LEU A 322 -9.87 -14.40 -4.43
N LEU A 323 -10.27 -15.46 -3.72
CA LEU A 323 -11.38 -16.33 -4.15
C LEU A 323 -12.74 -15.65 -3.92
N VAL A 324 -12.89 -14.88 -2.84
CA VAL A 324 -14.15 -14.21 -2.50
C VAL A 324 -14.38 -12.94 -3.34
N ALA A 325 -13.34 -12.19 -3.66
CA ALA A 325 -13.43 -10.91 -4.36
C ALA A 325 -14.22 -10.96 -5.69
N PRO A 326 -14.02 -11.95 -6.60
CA PRO A 326 -14.75 -12.01 -7.87
C PRO A 326 -16.27 -12.15 -7.73
N PHE A 327 -16.77 -12.73 -6.64
CA PHE A 327 -18.21 -12.86 -6.39
C PHE A 327 -18.90 -11.51 -6.19
N TYR A 328 -18.15 -10.49 -5.78
CA TYR A 328 -18.66 -9.14 -5.62
C TYR A 328 -18.55 -8.27 -6.88
N ALA A 329 -17.84 -8.72 -7.92
CA ALA A 329 -17.58 -7.94 -9.12
C ALA A 329 -18.89 -7.43 -9.79
N ARG A 330 -19.91 -8.29 -9.88
CA ARG A 330 -21.22 -7.90 -10.45
C ARG A 330 -21.94 -6.85 -9.60
N ARG A 331 -21.84 -6.96 -8.27
CA ARG A 331 -22.45 -5.98 -7.36
C ARG A 331 -21.74 -4.64 -7.42
N LEU A 332 -20.41 -4.65 -7.63
CA LEU A 332 -19.63 -3.44 -7.87
C LEU A 332 -19.99 -2.77 -9.20
N ASP A 333 -20.24 -3.55 -10.25
CA ASP A 333 -20.74 -3.00 -11.53
C ASP A 333 -22.08 -2.28 -11.34
N LEU A 334 -22.99 -2.83 -10.52
CA LEU A 334 -24.27 -2.18 -10.20
C LEU A 334 -24.08 -0.96 -9.30
N LEU A 335 -23.14 -1.00 -8.33
CA LEU A 335 -22.83 0.14 -7.47
C LEU A 335 -22.23 1.32 -8.26
N SER A 336 -21.52 1.05 -9.37
CA SER A 336 -20.98 2.09 -10.24
C SER A 336 -22.01 2.97 -10.93
N LEU A 337 -23.28 2.56 -10.94
CA LEU A 337 -24.43 3.35 -11.42
C LEU A 337 -24.90 4.39 -10.39
N GLY A 338 -24.32 4.37 -9.19
CA GLY A 338 -24.72 5.20 -8.05
C GLY A 338 -25.46 4.40 -6.95
N GLU A 339 -25.44 4.93 -5.72
CA GLU A 339 -26.04 4.23 -4.56
C GLU A 339 -27.58 4.11 -4.67
N GLY A 340 -28.26 5.16 -5.18
CA GLY A 340 -29.71 5.16 -5.37
C GLY A 340 -30.15 4.08 -6.34
N PRO A 341 -29.70 4.10 -7.60
CA PRO A 341 -29.98 3.05 -8.59
C PRO A 341 -29.61 1.65 -8.11
N ALA A 342 -28.45 1.48 -7.44
CA ALA A 342 -28.03 0.19 -6.93
C ALA A 342 -29.01 -0.38 -5.89
N ARG A 343 -29.57 0.47 -5.00
CA ARG A 343 -30.58 0.06 -4.01
C ARG A 343 -31.89 -0.35 -4.68
N HIS A 344 -32.34 0.39 -5.70
CA HIS A 344 -33.52 0.02 -6.48
C HIS A 344 -33.37 -1.33 -7.20
N LEU A 345 -32.14 -1.69 -7.56
CA LEU A 345 -31.78 -3.01 -8.12
C LEU A 345 -31.59 -4.10 -7.07
N GLY A 346 -31.95 -3.84 -5.80
CA GLY A 346 -31.90 -4.81 -4.69
C GLY A 346 -30.53 -4.99 -4.04
N ILE A 347 -29.59 -4.07 -4.27
CA ILE A 347 -28.27 -4.14 -3.63
C ILE A 347 -28.35 -3.48 -2.24
N ASP A 348 -28.06 -4.25 -1.20
CA ASP A 348 -27.75 -3.70 0.12
C ASP A 348 -26.32 -3.12 0.10
N VAL A 349 -26.25 -1.81 -0.16
CA VAL A 349 -24.98 -1.09 -0.34
C VAL A 349 -24.14 -1.16 0.94
N GLU A 350 -24.76 -1.11 2.12
CA GLU A 350 -24.02 -1.13 3.38
C GLU A 350 -23.41 -2.51 3.69
N ARG A 351 -24.15 -3.59 3.43
CA ARG A 351 -23.60 -4.95 3.55
C ARG A 351 -22.50 -5.19 2.52
N LEU A 352 -22.67 -4.71 1.29
CA LEU A 352 -21.65 -4.81 0.26
C LEU A 352 -20.36 -4.08 0.67
N ARG A 353 -20.49 -2.84 1.15
CA ARG A 353 -19.36 -2.01 1.58
C ARG A 353 -18.61 -2.66 2.75
N ARG A 354 -19.33 -3.16 3.76
CA ARG A 354 -18.71 -3.88 4.88
C ARG A 354 -17.93 -5.11 4.44
N ALA A 355 -18.55 -5.95 3.63
CA ALA A 355 -17.92 -7.16 3.13
C ALA A 355 -16.65 -6.85 2.32
N LEU A 356 -16.70 -5.83 1.47
CA LEU A 356 -15.55 -5.45 0.64
C LEU A 356 -14.44 -4.80 1.44
N ILE A 357 -14.76 -3.94 2.42
CA ILE A 357 -13.76 -3.38 3.35
C ILE A 357 -13.06 -4.50 4.14
N LEU A 358 -13.80 -5.52 4.59
CA LEU A 358 -13.22 -6.67 5.28
C LEU A 358 -12.27 -7.45 4.36
N VAL A 359 -12.68 -7.72 3.11
CA VAL A 359 -11.81 -8.41 2.12
C VAL A 359 -10.56 -7.58 1.83
N VAL A 360 -10.70 -6.27 1.62
CA VAL A 360 -9.57 -5.34 1.40
C VAL A 360 -8.65 -5.32 2.62
N ALA A 361 -9.22 -5.26 3.83
CA ALA A 361 -8.45 -5.28 5.07
C ALA A 361 -7.63 -6.56 5.21
N LEU A 362 -8.26 -7.72 4.97
CA LEU A 362 -7.60 -9.02 5.05
C LEU A 362 -6.44 -9.14 4.05
N LEU A 363 -6.69 -8.80 2.78
CA LEU A 363 -5.69 -8.85 1.71
C LEU A 363 -4.52 -7.89 1.98
N THR A 364 -4.82 -6.65 2.37
CA THR A 364 -3.80 -5.62 2.56
C THR A 364 -3.02 -5.84 3.85
N ALA A 365 -3.69 -6.13 4.98
CA ALA A 365 -3.00 -6.35 6.24
C ALA A 365 -2.07 -7.58 6.18
N ALA A 366 -2.51 -8.68 5.55
CA ALA A 366 -1.69 -9.86 5.37
C ALA A 366 -0.46 -9.58 4.47
N ALA A 367 -0.63 -8.84 3.39
CA ALA A 367 0.44 -8.45 2.49
C ALA A 367 1.48 -7.55 3.20
N VAL A 368 1.00 -6.48 3.87
CA VAL A 368 1.86 -5.51 4.56
C VAL A 368 2.59 -6.14 5.76
N ALA A 369 1.95 -7.04 6.50
CA ALA A 369 2.55 -7.68 7.67
C ALA A 369 3.82 -8.48 7.35
N VAL A 370 3.96 -9.02 6.14
CA VAL A 370 5.12 -9.84 5.73
C VAL A 370 6.11 -9.10 4.82
N ALA A 371 5.62 -8.13 4.04
CA ALA A 371 6.41 -7.43 3.03
C ALA A 371 6.76 -5.99 3.41
N GLY A 372 6.20 -5.47 4.53
CA GLY A 372 6.27 -4.05 4.85
C GLY A 372 5.38 -3.21 3.93
N VAL A 373 5.57 -1.90 3.93
CA VAL A 373 4.71 -0.98 3.18
C VAL A 373 5.13 -0.94 1.71
N ILE A 374 4.23 -1.40 0.83
CA ILE A 374 4.40 -1.33 -0.64
C ILE A 374 3.27 -0.48 -1.19
N THR A 375 3.62 0.63 -1.81
CA THR A 375 2.67 1.64 -2.32
C THR A 375 2.45 1.53 -3.82
N PHE A 376 1.42 2.20 -4.33
CA PHE A 376 1.08 2.35 -5.74
C PHE A 376 0.59 1.11 -6.48
N ILE A 377 0.83 -0.12 -6.05
CA ILE A 377 0.34 -1.32 -6.74
C ILE A 377 -1.19 -1.34 -6.78
N GLY A 378 -1.83 -1.11 -5.62
CA GLY A 378 -3.28 -1.03 -5.51
C GLY A 378 -3.91 0.14 -6.25
N LEU A 379 -3.16 1.21 -6.49
CA LEU A 379 -3.62 2.37 -7.24
C LEU A 379 -3.44 2.17 -8.75
N LEU A 380 -2.23 1.83 -9.16
CA LEU A 380 -1.79 1.86 -10.55
C LEU A 380 -2.35 0.71 -11.38
N VAL A 381 -2.24 -0.52 -10.85
CA VAL A 381 -2.58 -1.73 -11.58
C VAL A 381 -4.05 -1.76 -12.04
N PRO A 382 -5.05 -1.59 -11.15
CA PRO A 382 -6.44 -1.61 -11.60
C PRO A 382 -6.77 -0.41 -12.50
N HIS A 383 -6.12 0.73 -12.31
CA HIS A 383 -6.30 1.89 -13.17
C HIS A 383 -5.83 1.61 -14.61
N LEU A 384 -4.65 1.02 -14.79
CA LEU A 384 -4.12 0.62 -16.10
C LEU A 384 -5.04 -0.38 -16.81
N LEU A 385 -5.53 -1.39 -16.07
CA LEU A 385 -6.44 -2.38 -16.63
C LEU A 385 -7.79 -1.79 -17.02
N ARG A 386 -8.28 -0.82 -16.26
CA ARG A 386 -9.50 -0.07 -16.59
C ARG A 386 -9.32 0.71 -17.90
N MET A 387 -8.16 1.31 -18.12
CA MET A 387 -7.84 1.97 -19.38
C MET A 387 -7.72 0.97 -20.55
N ALA A 388 -7.21 -0.23 -20.31
CA ALA A 388 -6.99 -1.25 -21.34
C ALA A 388 -8.27 -1.97 -21.75
N ASN A 389 -9.14 -2.36 -20.81
CA ASN A 389 -10.32 -3.21 -21.08
C ASN A 389 -11.65 -2.60 -20.62
N GLY A 390 -11.62 -1.38 -20.05
CA GLY A 390 -12.80 -0.68 -19.53
C GLY A 390 -13.11 -0.98 -18.05
N PRO A 391 -14.18 -0.37 -17.51
CA PRO A 391 -14.43 -0.30 -16.07
C PRO A 391 -15.08 -1.57 -15.47
N GLY A 392 -15.45 -2.57 -16.27
CA GLY A 392 -16.19 -3.74 -15.77
C GLY A 392 -15.40 -4.56 -14.75
N HIS A 393 -15.94 -4.69 -13.53
CA HIS A 393 -15.29 -5.34 -12.41
C HIS A 393 -15.10 -6.85 -12.57
N ARG A 394 -15.90 -7.49 -13.44
CA ARG A 394 -15.76 -8.94 -13.71
C ARG A 394 -14.40 -9.33 -14.28
N PHE A 395 -13.79 -8.45 -15.07
CA PHE A 395 -12.41 -8.59 -15.53
C PHE A 395 -11.44 -7.84 -14.63
N LEU A 396 -11.82 -6.65 -14.17
CA LEU A 396 -10.94 -5.75 -13.42
C LEU A 396 -10.41 -6.39 -12.13
N VAL A 397 -11.26 -7.08 -11.35
CA VAL A 397 -10.86 -7.69 -10.08
C VAL A 397 -9.84 -8.82 -10.28
N PRO A 398 -10.13 -9.90 -11.04
CA PRO A 398 -9.15 -10.97 -11.26
C PRO A 398 -7.95 -10.51 -12.10
N GLY A 399 -8.15 -9.62 -13.07
CA GLY A 399 -7.09 -9.03 -13.87
C GLY A 399 -6.12 -8.21 -13.02
N SER A 400 -6.62 -7.46 -12.03
CA SER A 400 -5.78 -6.67 -11.12
C SER A 400 -4.99 -7.56 -10.15
N ALA A 401 -5.54 -8.67 -9.72
CA ALA A 401 -4.78 -9.67 -8.97
C ALA A 401 -3.60 -10.21 -9.80
N LEU A 402 -3.88 -10.65 -11.03
CA LEU A 402 -2.87 -11.20 -11.92
C LEU A 402 -1.80 -10.15 -12.30
N ALA A 403 -2.22 -8.95 -12.70
CA ALA A 403 -1.30 -7.89 -13.06
C ALA A 403 -0.51 -7.35 -11.85
N GLY A 404 -1.11 -7.33 -10.65
CA GLY A 404 -0.41 -7.00 -9.40
C GLY A 404 0.70 -8.01 -9.10
N ALA A 405 0.43 -9.30 -9.29
CA ALA A 405 1.45 -10.35 -9.19
C ALA A 405 2.60 -10.13 -10.20
N VAL A 406 2.28 -9.85 -11.47
CA VAL A 406 3.28 -9.55 -12.51
C VAL A 406 4.15 -8.37 -12.11
N VAL A 407 3.54 -7.25 -11.71
CA VAL A 407 4.26 -6.03 -11.34
C VAL A 407 5.16 -6.25 -10.13
N LEU A 408 4.68 -7.00 -9.12
CA LEU A 408 5.48 -7.20 -7.92
C LEU A 408 6.63 -8.19 -8.13
N VAL A 409 6.43 -9.27 -8.89
CA VAL A 409 7.52 -10.20 -9.26
C VAL A 409 8.56 -9.49 -10.12
N ALA A 410 8.14 -8.67 -11.09
CA ALA A 410 9.06 -7.85 -11.90
C ALA A 410 9.81 -6.82 -11.04
N GLY A 411 9.09 -6.14 -10.12
CA GLY A 411 9.68 -5.18 -9.20
C GLY A 411 10.70 -5.82 -8.26
N ASP A 412 10.40 -7.00 -7.72
CA ASP A 412 11.33 -7.76 -6.88
C ASP A 412 12.58 -8.20 -7.65
N LEU A 413 12.42 -8.69 -8.88
CA LEU A 413 13.55 -9.02 -9.74
C LEU A 413 14.41 -7.79 -10.02
N ALA A 414 13.81 -6.65 -10.33
CA ALA A 414 14.52 -5.39 -10.54
C ALA A 414 15.22 -4.90 -9.26
N ALA A 415 14.54 -4.95 -8.09
CA ALA A 415 15.08 -4.50 -6.82
C ALA A 415 16.40 -5.20 -6.42
N ARG A 416 16.50 -6.49 -6.72
CA ARG A 416 17.69 -7.30 -6.39
C ARG A 416 18.75 -7.38 -7.50
N THR A 417 18.48 -6.78 -8.67
CA THR A 417 19.44 -6.80 -9.79
C THR A 417 20.03 -5.44 -10.11
N LEU A 418 19.30 -4.34 -9.85
CA LEU A 418 19.71 -2.99 -10.26
C LEU A 418 20.86 -2.40 -9.43
N ALA A 419 21.00 -2.79 -8.16
CA ALA A 419 21.96 -2.17 -7.24
C ALA A 419 22.90 -3.18 -6.55
N GLN A 420 23.17 -4.31 -7.21
CA GLN A 420 24.06 -5.33 -6.60
C GLN A 420 25.41 -4.76 -6.16
N PRO A 421 25.95 -5.19 -4.99
CA PRO A 421 25.45 -6.28 -4.13
C PRO A 421 24.32 -5.89 -3.16
N ALA A 422 23.93 -4.61 -3.06
CA ALA A 422 22.82 -4.16 -2.26
C ALA A 422 21.47 -4.47 -2.93
N GLU A 423 20.42 -4.64 -2.14
CA GLU A 423 19.06 -4.79 -2.63
C GLU A 423 18.28 -3.48 -2.40
N LEU A 424 17.62 -2.98 -3.44
CA LEU A 424 16.75 -1.82 -3.32
C LEU A 424 15.47 -2.20 -2.54
N PRO A 425 15.03 -1.37 -1.59
CA PRO A 425 13.72 -1.57 -0.97
C PRO A 425 12.61 -1.51 -2.02
N LEU A 426 11.72 -2.51 -1.99
CA LEU A 426 10.69 -2.67 -3.01
C LEU A 426 9.65 -1.55 -3.01
N GLY A 427 9.30 -1.05 -1.81
CA GLY A 427 8.40 0.09 -1.66
C GLY A 427 8.97 1.38 -2.24
N VAL A 428 10.29 1.60 -2.14
CA VAL A 428 10.96 2.74 -2.78
C VAL A 428 10.90 2.62 -4.29
N LEU A 429 11.19 1.43 -4.84
CA LEU A 429 11.15 1.19 -6.28
C LEU A 429 9.75 1.41 -6.85
N THR A 430 8.72 0.88 -6.17
CA THR A 430 7.32 1.06 -6.60
C THR A 430 6.88 2.52 -6.50
N ALA A 431 7.33 3.27 -5.49
CA ALA A 431 7.05 4.69 -5.35
C ALA A 431 7.76 5.54 -6.42
N LEU A 432 9.03 5.26 -6.73
CA LEU A 432 9.80 5.96 -7.76
C LEU A 432 9.20 5.80 -9.16
N ILE A 433 8.63 4.64 -9.46
CA ILE A 433 7.96 4.40 -10.73
C ILE A 433 6.52 4.91 -10.70
N GLY A 434 5.81 4.66 -9.60
CA GLY A 434 4.39 4.96 -9.46
C GLY A 434 4.08 6.45 -9.42
N SER A 435 4.87 7.24 -8.68
CA SER A 435 4.60 8.69 -8.53
C SER A 435 4.71 9.48 -9.84
N PRO A 436 5.79 9.37 -10.65
CA PRO A 436 5.88 10.09 -11.93
C PRO A 436 4.79 9.65 -12.91
N PHE A 437 4.51 8.33 -12.94
CA PHE A 437 3.44 7.81 -13.77
C PHE A 437 2.08 8.38 -13.38
N PHE A 438 1.80 8.48 -12.08
CA PHE A 438 0.56 9.06 -11.57
C PHE A 438 0.43 10.54 -11.93
N PHE A 439 1.52 11.33 -11.82
CA PHE A 439 1.54 12.73 -12.27
C PHE A 439 1.26 12.86 -13.77
N TRP A 440 1.88 12.01 -14.59
CA TRP A 440 1.61 11.99 -16.02
C TRP A 440 0.14 11.69 -16.31
N LEU A 441 -0.43 10.71 -15.61
CA LEU A 441 -1.82 10.30 -15.74
C LEU A 441 -2.78 11.43 -15.38
N LEU A 442 -2.56 12.12 -14.26
CA LEU A 442 -3.35 13.29 -13.85
C LEU A 442 -3.34 14.40 -14.91
N ARG A 443 -2.16 14.73 -15.45
CA ARG A 443 -2.03 15.71 -16.52
C ARG A 443 -2.79 15.30 -17.79
N ARG A 444 -2.73 14.04 -18.17
CA ARG A 444 -3.42 13.50 -19.34
C ARG A 444 -4.95 13.56 -19.17
N THR A 445 -5.45 13.22 -17.99
CA THR A 445 -6.89 13.24 -17.70
C THR A 445 -7.45 14.67 -17.68
N ARG A 446 -6.73 15.62 -17.06
CA ARG A 446 -7.10 17.05 -17.08
C ARG A 446 -7.22 17.62 -18.49
N ARG A 447 -6.30 17.26 -19.40
CA ARG A 447 -6.35 17.72 -20.80
C ARG A 447 -7.57 17.20 -21.58
N LYS A 448 -8.13 16.03 -21.19
CA LYS A 448 -9.33 15.46 -21.82
C LYS A 448 -10.63 16.04 -21.29
N GLN A 449 -10.64 16.56 -20.07
CA GLN A 449 -11.82 17.14 -19.40
C GLN A 449 -11.93 18.66 -19.53
N GLY A 450 -11.10 19.28 -20.38
CA GLY A 450 -11.23 20.71 -20.73
C GLY A 450 -10.82 21.69 -19.64
N GLY A 451 -9.97 21.29 -18.69
CA GLY A 451 -9.51 22.21 -17.63
C GLY A 451 -10.63 22.56 -16.64
N TRP A 452 -10.33 22.58 -15.37
CA TRP A 452 -11.20 23.24 -14.38
C TRP A 452 -11.10 24.75 -14.64
N ALA A 453 -12.15 25.33 -15.28
CA ALA A 453 -12.37 26.76 -15.29
C ALA A 453 -12.95 27.20 -13.95
#